data_a70a930ac324587a64227fbf3d2dd060
#
_entry.id   a70a930ac324587a64227fbf3d2dd060
#
_cell.length_a   1.000
_cell.length_b   1.000
_cell.length_c   1.000
_cell.angle_alpha   90.00
_cell.angle_beta   90.00
_cell.angle_gamma   90.00
#
_symmetry.space_group_name_H-M   'P 1'
#
loop_
_entity.id
_entity.type
_entity.pdbx_description
1 polymer ?
#
loop_
_entity_poly.entity_id
_entity_poly.type
_entity_poly.pdbx_seq_one_letter_code
_entity_poly.pdbx_strand_id
1 'polypeptide(L)'
;MRRSALCEGATNHDTGSFMHDTSRPRPDFDKYRLYLDSVQSPDEDTEFFDQLYADARGTERPPQIFREDFCGAFANCCAWVRRGQERIAYGIDVDPEPLQYGRTQYLPLLTEAQQRRVHPLQEDVLSPGLPLADVISAHNFSYCVFKERKTLLAYFRNALATLRTDGIFTLDCLGGSMYQEANEEEVIHEEEGFSYFWAQESFDPLTYHAVFHIHFKRNGEEKQEKVFTYDWRLWTIPELREALLDAGFGKVNVYWEGTTPEGKGDGLYVPVEKGEECESWIAHLVALK
;
A
#
# COMPACT_ATOMS: atom_id res chain seq x y z
N MET A 1 11.57 14.69 -17.51
CA MET A 1 11.89 14.74 -16.07
C MET A 1 11.55 13.38 -15.50
N ARG A 2 12.56 12.70 -14.93
CA ARG A 2 12.36 11.35 -14.37
C ARG A 2 11.79 11.51 -12.97
N ARG A 3 10.59 11.02 -12.71
CA ARG A 3 10.12 10.73 -11.38
C ARG A 3 10.37 9.25 -11.13
N SER A 4 11.25 8.93 -10.18
CA SER A 4 11.35 7.58 -9.63
C SER A 4 10.26 7.48 -8.55
N ALA A 5 9.11 6.96 -8.91
CA ALA A 5 7.92 6.98 -8.06
C ALA A 5 7.94 5.93 -6.94
N LEU A 6 8.81 4.94 -7.02
CA LEU A 6 8.87 3.86 -6.02
C LEU A 6 9.94 4.05 -4.95
N CYS A 7 10.79 5.09 -5.08
CA CYS A 7 12.01 5.21 -4.30
C CYS A 7 12.12 6.45 -3.42
N GLU A 8 11.20 7.37 -3.41
CA GLU A 8 11.28 8.61 -2.62
C GLU A 8 10.32 8.68 -1.43
N GLY A 9 9.68 7.59 -1.03
CA GLY A 9 8.82 7.50 0.17
C GLY A 9 9.56 7.53 1.51
N ALA A 10 10.89 7.57 1.53
CA ALA A 10 11.70 7.68 2.74
C ALA A 10 12.39 9.04 2.79
N THR A 11 11.63 10.13 2.99
CA THR A 11 12.24 11.38 3.46
C THR A 11 12.54 11.23 4.95
N ASN A 12 13.81 11.34 5.30
CA ASN A 12 14.32 11.46 6.67
C ASN A 12 13.58 12.57 7.43
N HIS A 13 12.49 12.25 8.08
CA HIS A 13 11.96 13.00 9.20
C HIS A 13 12.01 12.10 10.43
N ASP A 14 12.83 12.53 11.39
CA ASP A 14 13.03 11.98 12.73
C ASP A 14 11.70 12.04 13.50
N THR A 15 10.80 11.12 13.22
CA THR A 15 9.57 10.89 13.97
C THR A 15 9.59 9.43 14.38
N GLY A 16 9.58 9.19 15.68
CA GLY A 16 9.53 7.93 16.44
C GLY A 16 9.16 6.67 15.66
N SER A 17 9.96 6.34 14.68
CA SER A 17 9.98 5.09 13.91
C SER A 17 9.88 3.89 14.84
N PHE A 18 9.29 2.82 14.41
CA PHE A 18 9.42 1.48 15.02
C PHE A 18 10.85 1.31 15.53
N MET A 19 11.07 1.46 16.85
CA MET A 19 12.38 1.67 17.45
C MET A 19 13.40 0.66 16.90
N HIS A 20 14.43 1.18 16.22
CA HIS A 20 15.64 0.44 15.93
C HIS A 20 16.32 0.09 17.25
N ASP A 21 16.07 -1.11 17.77
CA ASP A 21 16.92 -1.69 18.78
C ASP A 21 18.19 -2.21 18.10
N THR A 22 19.18 -1.32 17.96
CA THR A 22 20.50 -1.64 17.38
C THR A 22 21.35 -2.57 18.26
N SER A 23 20.86 -2.97 19.44
CA SER A 23 21.59 -3.81 20.39
C SER A 23 21.46 -5.32 20.14
N ARG A 24 20.55 -5.75 19.27
CA ARG A 24 20.41 -7.17 18.93
C ARG A 24 21.35 -7.57 17.79
N PRO A 25 21.99 -8.76 17.84
CA PRO A 25 22.72 -9.28 16.69
C PRO A 25 21.78 -9.32 15.49
N ARG A 26 22.24 -8.82 14.31
CA ARG A 26 21.45 -8.85 13.09
C ARG A 26 20.95 -10.27 12.84
N PRO A 27 19.64 -10.50 12.79
CA PRO A 27 19.12 -11.84 12.53
C PRO A 27 19.45 -12.30 11.12
N ASP A 28 19.24 -13.59 10.85
CA ASP A 28 19.19 -14.15 9.52
C ASP A 28 18.34 -13.28 8.59
N PHE A 29 18.52 -13.41 7.28
CA PHE A 29 17.82 -12.62 6.26
C PHE A 29 16.32 -12.52 6.54
N ASP A 30 15.86 -11.33 6.98
CA ASP A 30 14.46 -11.05 7.31
C ASP A 30 13.78 -10.27 6.17
N LYS A 31 13.16 -11.01 5.24
CA LYS A 31 12.53 -10.44 4.06
C LYS A 31 11.40 -9.44 4.37
N TYR A 32 10.63 -9.68 5.45
CA TYR A 32 9.51 -8.82 5.81
C TYR A 32 9.96 -7.51 6.46
N ARG A 33 11.06 -7.57 7.22
CA ARG A 33 11.67 -6.37 7.76
C ARG A 33 12.25 -5.50 6.66
N LEU A 34 13.01 -6.10 5.73
CA LEU A 34 13.57 -5.40 4.58
C LEU A 34 12.47 -4.81 3.69
N TYR A 35 11.35 -5.54 3.52
CA TYR A 35 10.17 -5.04 2.81
C TYR A 35 9.56 -3.82 3.50
N LEU A 36 9.33 -3.89 4.80
CA LEU A 36 8.79 -2.77 5.58
C LEU A 36 9.67 -1.52 5.43
N ASP A 37 10.98 -1.69 5.63
CA ASP A 37 11.94 -0.59 5.60
C ASP A 37 12.08 0.04 4.18
N SER A 38 11.66 -0.66 3.11
CA SER A 38 11.79 -0.19 1.71
C SER A 38 10.49 0.31 1.09
N VAL A 39 9.33 -0.25 1.50
CA VAL A 39 8.08 -0.12 0.73
C VAL A 39 6.97 0.53 1.54
N GLN A 40 7.04 0.49 2.87
CA GLN A 40 5.96 0.96 3.74
C GLN A 40 6.46 1.94 4.79
N SER A 41 5.66 2.96 5.06
CA SER A 41 5.82 3.90 6.18
C SER A 41 4.52 3.92 7.00
N PRO A 42 4.26 2.90 7.85
CA PRO A 42 2.93 2.68 8.44
C PRO A 42 2.35 3.88 9.20
N ASP A 43 3.17 4.69 9.85
CA ASP A 43 2.71 5.89 10.54
C ASP A 43 2.28 6.98 9.55
N GLU A 44 3.06 7.20 8.48
CA GLU A 44 2.75 8.15 7.40
C GLU A 44 1.55 7.65 6.56
N ASP A 45 1.54 6.35 6.22
CA ASP A 45 0.44 5.74 5.47
C ASP A 45 -0.90 5.93 6.19
N THR A 46 -0.93 5.68 7.51
CA THR A 46 -2.15 5.83 8.30
C THR A 46 -2.56 7.29 8.52
N GLU A 47 -1.60 8.22 8.53
CA GLU A 47 -1.87 9.66 8.52
C GLU A 47 -2.49 10.09 7.18
N PHE A 48 -1.94 9.59 6.09
CA PHE A 48 -2.49 9.83 4.76
C PHE A 48 -3.93 9.30 4.62
N PHE A 49 -4.25 8.11 5.16
CA PHE A 49 -5.63 7.61 5.17
C PHE A 49 -6.59 8.50 5.96
N ASP A 50 -6.13 9.07 7.08
CA ASP A 50 -6.91 10.08 7.82
C ASP A 50 -7.16 11.32 6.98
N GLN A 51 -6.13 11.81 6.26
CA GLN A 51 -6.27 12.95 5.36
C GLN A 51 -7.26 12.66 4.23
N LEU A 52 -7.12 11.53 3.53
CA LEU A 52 -8.06 11.14 2.46
C LEU A 52 -9.50 11.08 2.95
N TYR A 53 -9.72 10.57 4.17
CA TYR A 53 -11.04 10.54 4.78
C TYR A 53 -11.55 11.96 5.11
N ALA A 54 -10.70 12.79 5.69
CA ALA A 54 -11.04 14.17 6.05
C ALA A 54 -11.38 15.02 4.80
N ASP A 55 -10.62 14.87 3.72
CA ASP A 55 -10.88 15.54 2.44
C ASP A 55 -12.22 15.11 1.82
N ALA A 56 -12.56 13.84 1.98
CA ALA A 56 -13.78 13.26 1.42
C ALA A 56 -15.03 13.55 2.26
N ARG A 57 -14.92 13.61 3.60
CA ARG A 57 -16.03 13.59 4.55
C ARG A 57 -16.01 14.72 5.58
N GLY A 58 -14.92 15.51 5.61
CA GLY A 58 -14.70 16.52 6.65
C GLY A 58 -14.06 15.95 7.93
N THR A 59 -13.69 16.84 8.84
CA THR A 59 -12.90 16.49 10.04
C THR A 59 -13.74 16.30 11.30
N GLU A 60 -15.05 16.57 11.26
CA GLU A 60 -15.93 16.53 12.44
C GLU A 60 -16.05 15.13 13.05
N ARG A 61 -15.90 14.09 12.22
CA ARG A 61 -16.00 12.69 12.62
C ARG A 61 -14.84 11.89 12.03
N PRO A 62 -13.72 11.75 12.77
CA PRO A 62 -12.60 10.97 12.29
C PRO A 62 -12.96 9.50 12.11
N PRO A 63 -12.36 8.79 11.16
CA PRO A 63 -12.59 7.38 10.93
C PRO A 63 -12.08 6.57 12.12
N GLN A 64 -12.79 5.54 12.53
CA GLN A 64 -12.41 4.69 13.65
C GLN A 64 -12.00 3.29 13.20
N ILE A 65 -12.73 2.73 12.24
CA ILE A 65 -12.52 1.35 11.79
C ILE A 65 -11.78 1.36 10.46
N PHE A 66 -10.60 0.82 10.48
CA PHE A 66 -9.74 0.61 9.31
C PHE A 66 -9.77 -0.86 8.90
N ARG A 67 -9.81 -1.12 7.61
CA ARG A 67 -9.56 -2.44 7.04
C ARG A 67 -8.52 -2.33 5.96
N GLU A 68 -7.45 -3.11 6.11
CA GLU A 68 -6.41 -3.27 5.12
C GLU A 68 -6.64 -4.59 4.39
N ASP A 69 -7.03 -4.51 3.12
CA ASP A 69 -7.13 -5.66 2.24
C ASP A 69 -5.73 -5.96 1.66
N PHE A 70 -5.36 -7.25 1.58
CA PHE A 70 -3.99 -7.70 1.24
C PHE A 70 -2.94 -7.20 2.23
N CYS A 71 -3.23 -7.30 3.51
CA CYS A 71 -2.49 -6.63 4.58
C CYS A 71 -1.08 -7.19 4.84
N GLY A 72 -0.73 -8.33 4.28
CA GLY A 72 0.55 -8.99 4.54
C GLY A 72 0.81 -9.15 6.03
N ALA A 73 1.86 -8.49 6.53
CA ALA A 73 2.21 -8.50 7.96
C ALA A 73 1.43 -7.46 8.80
N PHE A 74 0.43 -6.79 8.25
CA PHE A 74 -0.52 -5.86 8.86
C PHE A 74 0.13 -4.73 9.69
N ALA A 75 1.26 -4.21 9.22
CA ALA A 75 1.99 -3.12 9.88
C ALA A 75 1.12 -1.84 9.97
N ASN A 76 0.37 -1.49 8.92
CA ASN A 76 -0.56 -0.36 8.91
C ASN A 76 -1.70 -0.55 9.92
N CYS A 77 -2.20 -1.76 10.11
CA CYS A 77 -3.19 -2.05 11.16
C CYS A 77 -2.64 -1.75 12.56
N CYS A 78 -1.36 -2.09 12.80
CA CYS A 78 -0.69 -1.79 14.06
C CYS A 78 -0.47 -0.28 14.26
N ALA A 79 -0.09 0.44 13.21
CA ALA A 79 0.04 1.89 13.23
C ALA A 79 -1.31 2.57 13.48
N TRP A 80 -2.37 2.13 12.81
CA TRP A 80 -3.71 2.69 12.95
C TRP A 80 -4.21 2.73 14.38
N VAL A 81 -4.09 1.64 15.14
CA VAL A 81 -4.59 1.58 16.53
C VAL A 81 -3.77 2.40 17.53
N ARG A 82 -2.53 2.79 17.17
CA ARG A 82 -1.72 3.72 17.97
C ARG A 82 -2.24 5.16 17.90
N ARG A 83 -2.89 5.53 16.81
CA ARG A 83 -3.37 6.89 16.55
C ARG A 83 -4.62 7.29 17.36
N GLY A 84 -5.26 6.36 18.10
CA GLY A 84 -6.41 6.69 18.95
C GLY A 84 -6.94 5.52 19.74
N GLN A 85 -7.57 5.82 20.89
CA GLN A 85 -8.10 4.80 21.80
C GLN A 85 -9.32 4.06 21.24
N GLU A 86 -10.09 4.71 20.36
CA GLU A 86 -11.29 4.15 19.73
C GLU A 86 -11.03 3.50 18.37
N ARG A 87 -9.75 3.53 17.92
CA ARG A 87 -9.39 2.97 16.62
C ARG A 87 -9.29 1.46 16.67
N ILE A 88 -9.90 0.81 15.67
CA ILE A 88 -9.90 -0.64 15.47
C ILE A 88 -9.37 -0.91 14.06
N ALA A 89 -8.59 -1.97 13.89
CA ALA A 89 -8.05 -2.36 12.59
C ALA A 89 -8.31 -3.84 12.30
N TYR A 90 -8.70 -4.12 11.05
CA TYR A 90 -8.82 -5.45 10.48
C TYR A 90 -7.83 -5.59 9.33
N GLY A 91 -6.97 -6.61 9.37
CA GLY A 91 -6.08 -6.95 8.25
C GLY A 91 -6.58 -8.20 7.57
N ILE A 92 -6.80 -8.17 6.28
CA ILE A 92 -7.28 -9.31 5.49
C ILE A 92 -6.15 -9.78 4.57
N ASP A 93 -5.75 -11.03 4.70
CA ASP A 93 -4.81 -11.66 3.78
C ASP A 93 -5.06 -13.16 3.69
N VAL A 94 -4.82 -13.75 2.52
CA VAL A 94 -4.95 -15.21 2.32
C VAL A 94 -3.70 -15.97 2.77
N ASP A 95 -2.54 -15.28 2.77
CA ASP A 95 -1.26 -15.89 3.09
C ASP A 95 -1.04 -15.97 4.61
N PRO A 96 -0.93 -17.17 5.18
CA PRO A 96 -0.67 -17.32 6.61
C PRO A 96 0.76 -16.90 7.02
N GLU A 97 1.73 -16.89 6.10
CA GLU A 97 3.15 -16.62 6.45
C GLU A 97 3.33 -15.16 6.92
N PRO A 98 2.99 -14.12 6.13
CA PRO A 98 3.10 -12.74 6.59
C PRO A 98 2.20 -12.44 7.78
N LEU A 99 0.98 -13.00 7.85
CA LEU A 99 0.11 -12.87 9.02
C LEU A 99 0.77 -13.41 10.29
N GLN A 100 1.44 -14.56 10.21
CA GLN A 100 2.17 -15.12 11.35
C GLN A 100 3.38 -14.26 11.73
N TYR A 101 4.09 -13.71 10.74
CA TYR A 101 5.18 -12.77 10.99
C TYR A 101 4.69 -11.55 11.77
N GLY A 102 3.63 -10.90 11.32
CA GLY A 102 3.05 -9.75 12.01
C GLY A 102 2.59 -10.05 13.43
N ARG A 103 2.00 -11.25 13.67
CA ARG A 103 1.62 -11.70 15.01
C ARG A 103 2.82 -11.87 15.95
N THR A 104 3.98 -12.24 15.44
CA THR A 104 5.17 -12.49 16.24
C THR A 104 6.12 -11.30 16.35
N GLN A 105 6.13 -10.41 15.34
CA GLN A 105 7.08 -9.30 15.27
C GLN A 105 6.45 -7.93 15.54
N TYR A 106 5.25 -7.65 15.03
CA TYR A 106 4.65 -6.32 15.13
C TYR A 106 3.62 -6.21 16.25
N LEU A 107 2.74 -7.21 16.38
CA LEU A 107 1.69 -7.17 17.41
C LEU A 107 2.25 -7.04 18.85
N PRO A 108 3.36 -7.72 19.23
CA PRO A 108 3.94 -7.59 20.56
C PRO A 108 4.54 -6.21 20.88
N LEU A 109 4.78 -5.38 19.88
CA LEU A 109 5.26 -4.00 20.08
C LEU A 109 4.16 -3.05 20.59
N LEU A 110 2.91 -3.48 20.51
CA LEU A 110 1.75 -2.74 21.00
C LEU A 110 1.45 -3.03 22.47
N THR A 111 0.82 -2.08 23.15
CA THR A 111 0.24 -2.35 24.47
C THR A 111 -0.89 -3.37 24.37
N GLU A 112 -1.19 -4.09 25.45
CA GLU A 112 -2.30 -5.07 25.46
C GLU A 112 -3.64 -4.48 25.02
N ALA A 113 -3.92 -3.21 25.39
CA ALA A 113 -5.14 -2.52 24.97
C ALA A 113 -5.18 -2.24 23.47
N GLN A 114 -4.03 -1.98 22.83
CA GLN A 114 -3.91 -1.82 21.39
C GLN A 114 -4.00 -3.18 20.67
N GLN A 115 -3.31 -4.21 21.17
CA GLN A 115 -3.36 -5.56 20.60
C GLN A 115 -4.80 -6.08 20.48
N ARG A 116 -5.65 -5.82 21.47
CA ARG A 116 -7.07 -6.22 21.43
C ARG A 116 -7.90 -5.54 20.34
N ARG A 117 -7.37 -4.52 19.69
CA ARG A 117 -8.03 -3.75 18.63
C ARG A 117 -7.45 -4.01 17.22
N VAL A 118 -6.46 -4.90 17.10
CA VAL A 118 -5.91 -5.36 15.83
C VAL A 118 -6.39 -6.77 15.56
N HIS A 119 -7.05 -6.99 14.42
CA HIS A 119 -7.71 -8.25 14.07
C HIS A 119 -7.19 -8.74 12.71
N PRO A 120 -6.04 -9.45 12.65
CA PRO A 120 -5.59 -10.08 11.42
C PRO A 120 -6.40 -11.35 11.13
N LEU A 121 -7.04 -11.38 9.97
CA LEU A 121 -7.91 -12.45 9.49
C LEU A 121 -7.28 -13.12 8.27
N GLN A 122 -7.13 -14.45 8.32
CA GLN A 122 -6.73 -15.22 7.15
C GLN A 122 -7.98 -15.51 6.31
N GLU A 123 -8.28 -14.58 5.40
CA GLU A 123 -9.48 -14.61 4.57
C GLU A 123 -9.19 -14.07 3.18
N ASP A 124 -10.02 -14.45 2.20
CA ASP A 124 -10.00 -13.88 0.86
C ASP A 124 -10.80 -12.56 0.87
N VAL A 125 -10.24 -11.51 0.28
CA VAL A 125 -10.94 -10.20 0.12
C VAL A 125 -12.23 -10.31 -0.71
N LEU A 126 -12.41 -11.41 -1.44
CA LEU A 126 -13.65 -11.76 -2.14
C LEU A 126 -14.68 -12.45 -1.24
N SER A 127 -14.31 -12.84 -0.01
CA SER A 127 -15.24 -13.50 0.92
C SER A 127 -16.38 -12.58 1.31
N PRO A 128 -17.63 -13.06 1.37
CA PRO A 128 -18.75 -12.26 1.84
C PRO A 128 -18.68 -12.04 3.36
N GLY A 129 -19.21 -10.89 3.83
CA GLY A 129 -19.37 -10.64 5.26
C GLY A 129 -18.09 -10.24 5.98
N LEU A 130 -17.08 -9.73 5.26
CA LEU A 130 -15.90 -9.11 5.85
C LEU A 130 -16.31 -7.93 6.77
N PRO A 131 -15.47 -7.56 7.75
CA PRO A 131 -15.77 -6.50 8.70
C PRO A 131 -16.10 -5.17 8.01
N LEU A 132 -17.12 -4.48 8.53
CA LEU A 132 -17.46 -3.13 8.08
C LEU A 132 -16.39 -2.14 8.52
N ALA A 133 -15.99 -1.21 7.63
CA ALA A 133 -14.96 -0.22 7.92
C ALA A 133 -15.37 1.21 7.49
N ASP A 134 -14.75 2.20 8.14
CA ASP A 134 -14.81 3.60 7.71
C ASP A 134 -13.83 3.85 6.57
N VAL A 135 -12.65 3.20 6.62
CA VAL A 135 -11.65 3.23 5.57
C VAL A 135 -11.28 1.80 5.21
N ILE A 136 -11.37 1.47 3.92
CA ILE A 136 -10.81 0.24 3.35
C ILE A 136 -9.65 0.64 2.43
N SER A 137 -8.48 0.05 2.66
CA SER A 137 -7.27 0.30 1.88
C SER A 137 -6.86 -0.96 1.12
N ALA A 138 -6.51 -0.82 -0.17
CA ALA A 138 -5.87 -1.83 -1.00
C ALA A 138 -4.66 -1.22 -1.70
N HIS A 139 -3.63 -0.91 -0.94
CA HIS A 139 -2.42 -0.26 -1.42
C HIS A 139 -1.32 -1.26 -1.82
N ASN A 140 -0.18 -0.75 -2.25
CA ASN A 140 0.94 -1.51 -2.84
C ASN A 140 0.50 -2.34 -4.06
N PHE A 141 -0.44 -1.80 -4.84
CA PHE A 141 -0.94 -2.37 -6.11
C PHE A 141 -1.49 -3.80 -5.97
N SER A 142 -1.83 -4.22 -4.76
CA SER A 142 -2.17 -5.60 -4.43
C SER A 142 -3.37 -6.14 -5.21
N TYR A 143 -4.35 -5.28 -5.56
CA TYR A 143 -5.51 -5.64 -6.38
C TYR A 143 -5.14 -6.00 -7.84
N CYS A 144 -3.92 -5.71 -8.29
CA CYS A 144 -3.41 -6.08 -9.62
C CYS A 144 -3.29 -7.61 -9.82
N VAL A 145 -3.37 -8.41 -8.74
CA VAL A 145 -3.52 -9.88 -8.81
C VAL A 145 -4.81 -10.29 -9.53
N PHE A 146 -5.82 -9.43 -9.57
CA PHE A 146 -7.06 -9.67 -10.30
C PHE A 146 -6.88 -9.31 -11.78
N LYS A 147 -6.51 -10.29 -12.57
CA LYS A 147 -6.25 -10.11 -14.01
C LYS A 147 -7.53 -9.94 -14.84
N GLU A 148 -8.65 -10.48 -14.36
CA GLU A 148 -9.93 -10.40 -15.04
C GLU A 148 -10.80 -9.27 -14.48
N ARG A 149 -11.31 -8.38 -15.39
CA ARG A 149 -12.21 -7.29 -14.97
C ARG A 149 -13.41 -7.77 -14.14
N LYS A 150 -13.93 -8.96 -14.45
CA LYS A 150 -15.05 -9.55 -13.71
C LYS A 150 -14.69 -9.78 -12.23
N THR A 151 -13.49 -10.26 -11.96
CA THR A 151 -13.00 -10.53 -10.59
C THR A 151 -12.71 -9.22 -9.86
N LEU A 152 -12.04 -8.27 -10.52
CA LEU A 152 -11.81 -6.93 -9.97
C LEU A 152 -13.13 -6.23 -9.60
N LEU A 153 -14.13 -6.32 -10.47
CA LEU A 153 -15.45 -5.75 -10.21
C LEU A 153 -16.18 -6.44 -9.04
N ALA A 154 -16.02 -7.76 -8.89
CA ALA A 154 -16.56 -8.49 -7.74
C ALA A 154 -15.89 -8.04 -6.43
N TYR A 155 -14.57 -7.85 -6.46
CA TYR A 155 -13.84 -7.29 -5.33
C TYR A 155 -14.34 -5.88 -4.95
N PHE A 156 -14.46 -4.96 -5.91
CA PHE A 156 -14.95 -3.61 -5.65
C PHE A 156 -16.39 -3.59 -5.10
N ARG A 157 -17.25 -4.48 -5.58
CA ARG A 157 -18.60 -4.65 -5.01
C ARG A 157 -18.58 -5.16 -3.57
N ASN A 158 -17.65 -6.07 -3.25
CA ASN A 158 -17.49 -6.55 -1.89
C ASN A 158 -16.95 -5.45 -0.96
N ALA A 159 -15.97 -4.66 -1.42
CA ALA A 159 -15.47 -3.49 -0.70
C ALA A 159 -16.62 -2.50 -0.43
N LEU A 160 -17.41 -2.13 -1.46
CA LEU A 160 -18.55 -1.22 -1.31
C LEU A 160 -19.60 -1.75 -0.30
N ALA A 161 -19.92 -3.06 -0.37
CA ALA A 161 -20.90 -3.68 0.51
C ALA A 161 -20.45 -3.65 1.98
N THR A 162 -19.16 -3.68 2.22
CA THR A 162 -18.53 -3.70 3.55
C THR A 162 -18.01 -2.34 4.02
N LEU A 163 -18.22 -1.27 3.25
CA LEU A 163 -18.06 0.11 3.74
C LEU A 163 -19.23 0.55 4.60
N ARG A 164 -18.95 1.27 5.68
CA ARG A 164 -19.94 2.02 6.45
C ARG A 164 -20.52 3.16 5.59
N THR A 165 -21.64 3.78 6.06
CA THR A 165 -22.39 4.76 5.26
C THR A 165 -21.53 5.90 4.72
N ASP A 166 -20.62 6.44 5.54
CA ASP A 166 -19.70 7.52 5.15
C ASP A 166 -18.28 7.00 4.89
N GLY A 167 -18.14 5.69 4.63
CA GLY A 167 -16.82 5.09 4.40
C GLY A 167 -16.21 5.47 3.06
N ILE A 168 -14.89 5.33 2.99
CA ILE A 168 -14.10 5.47 1.76
C ILE A 168 -13.36 4.16 1.45
N PHE A 169 -13.20 3.85 0.17
CA PHE A 169 -12.29 2.84 -0.32
C PHE A 169 -11.14 3.52 -1.06
N THR A 170 -9.91 3.19 -0.72
CA THR A 170 -8.72 3.76 -1.35
C THR A 170 -7.80 2.69 -1.90
N LEU A 171 -7.21 2.96 -3.04
CA LEU A 171 -6.19 2.14 -3.69
C LEU A 171 -5.18 3.04 -4.40
N ASP A 172 -3.97 2.54 -4.59
CA ASP A 172 -2.94 3.20 -5.40
C ASP A 172 -2.94 2.65 -6.83
N CYS A 173 -2.36 3.40 -7.75
CA CYS A 173 -2.20 3.01 -9.14
C CYS A 173 -0.87 3.56 -9.65
N LEU A 174 -0.09 2.70 -10.29
CA LEU A 174 1.16 3.08 -10.94
C LEU A 174 0.97 3.22 -12.45
N GLY A 175 1.82 4.01 -13.07
CA GLY A 175 1.83 4.13 -14.53
C GLY A 175 2.95 5.04 -15.02
N GLY A 176 2.92 5.27 -16.33
CA GLY A 176 3.97 5.97 -17.07
C GLY A 176 4.65 5.07 -18.10
N SER A 177 5.50 5.64 -18.94
CA SER A 177 6.17 4.89 -20.03
C SER A 177 7.17 3.85 -19.51
N MET A 178 7.74 4.06 -18.33
CA MET A 178 8.70 3.11 -17.72
C MET A 178 8.10 1.73 -17.47
N TYR A 179 6.80 1.63 -17.25
CA TYR A 179 6.13 0.35 -16.98
C TYR A 179 5.76 -0.46 -18.23
N GLN A 180 6.20 -0.01 -19.42
CA GLN A 180 5.94 -0.70 -20.68
C GLN A 180 7.13 -1.53 -21.18
N GLU A 181 8.21 -1.59 -20.43
CA GLU A 181 9.40 -2.36 -20.75
C GLU A 181 10.13 -2.88 -19.51
N ALA A 182 10.93 -3.93 -19.69
CA ALA A 182 11.72 -4.50 -18.61
C ALA A 182 12.76 -3.48 -18.10
N ASN A 183 12.82 -3.32 -16.78
CA ASN A 183 13.78 -2.42 -16.13
C ASN A 183 14.09 -2.89 -14.71
N GLU A 184 15.11 -2.32 -14.08
CA GLU A 184 15.43 -2.52 -12.67
C GLU A 184 15.90 -1.19 -12.08
N GLU A 185 15.34 -0.83 -10.94
CA GLU A 185 15.73 0.34 -10.15
C GLU A 185 16.32 -0.11 -8.81
N GLU A 186 17.41 0.53 -8.37
CA GLU A 186 18.07 0.28 -7.08
C GLU A 186 17.87 1.49 -6.15
N VAL A 187 17.47 1.23 -4.91
CA VAL A 187 17.46 2.18 -3.81
C VAL A 187 18.42 1.71 -2.74
N ILE A 188 19.35 2.56 -2.38
CA ILE A 188 20.37 2.28 -1.37
C ILE A 188 19.90 2.86 -0.02
N HIS A 189 19.70 1.98 0.94
CA HIS A 189 19.43 2.32 2.35
C HIS A 189 20.75 2.29 3.12
N GLU A 190 21.52 3.40 3.04
CA GLU A 190 22.89 3.47 3.57
C GLU A 190 22.95 3.25 5.08
N GLU A 191 22.02 3.84 5.85
CA GLU A 191 21.99 3.75 7.31
C GLU A 191 21.62 2.33 7.78
N GLU A 192 20.71 1.66 7.10
CA GLU A 192 20.25 0.29 7.39
C GLU A 192 21.19 -0.76 6.82
N GLY A 193 22.05 -0.38 5.87
CA GLY A 193 23.09 -1.21 5.29
C GLY A 193 22.61 -2.26 4.31
N PHE A 194 21.64 -1.91 3.46
CA PHE A 194 21.17 -2.76 2.37
C PHE A 194 20.71 -1.95 1.15
N SER A 195 20.57 -2.63 0.00
CA SER A 195 19.91 -2.11 -1.20
C SER A 195 18.62 -2.89 -1.46
N TYR A 196 17.59 -2.16 -1.84
CA TYR A 196 16.32 -2.65 -2.39
C TYR A 196 16.34 -2.51 -3.90
N PHE A 197 15.82 -3.52 -4.62
CA PHE A 197 15.69 -3.48 -6.07
C PHE A 197 14.25 -3.77 -6.45
N TRP A 198 13.67 -2.88 -7.24
CA TRP A 198 12.41 -3.10 -7.93
C TRP A 198 12.70 -3.45 -9.39
N ALA A 199 12.34 -4.65 -9.80
CA ALA A 199 12.65 -5.16 -11.13
C ALA A 199 11.36 -5.55 -11.86
N GLN A 200 11.15 -5.00 -13.05
CA GLN A 200 10.14 -5.47 -13.99
C GLN A 200 10.79 -6.44 -14.99
N GLU A 201 10.39 -7.72 -14.92
CA GLU A 201 10.93 -8.76 -15.80
C GLU A 201 10.26 -8.74 -17.18
N SER A 202 8.96 -8.44 -17.25
CA SER A 202 8.21 -8.50 -18.51
C SER A 202 6.97 -7.58 -18.50
N PHE A 203 6.53 -7.23 -19.71
CA PHE A 203 5.25 -6.57 -19.97
C PHE A 203 4.65 -7.06 -21.28
N ASP A 204 3.38 -7.42 -21.28
CA ASP A 204 2.62 -7.78 -22.47
C ASP A 204 1.62 -6.66 -22.82
N PRO A 205 1.83 -5.94 -23.95
CA PRO A 205 0.98 -4.81 -24.33
C PRO A 205 -0.44 -5.20 -24.75
N LEU A 206 -0.74 -6.47 -25.03
CA LEU A 206 -2.08 -6.93 -25.38
C LEU A 206 -2.95 -7.16 -24.15
N THR A 207 -2.35 -7.65 -23.08
CA THR A 207 -3.06 -8.06 -21.86
C THR A 207 -2.79 -7.14 -20.69
N TYR A 208 -1.76 -6.28 -20.78
CA TYR A 208 -1.20 -5.47 -19.69
C TYR A 208 -0.72 -6.32 -18.51
N HIS A 209 -0.41 -7.61 -18.77
CA HIS A 209 0.25 -8.45 -17.77
C HIS A 209 1.71 -8.06 -17.66
N ALA A 210 2.18 -7.99 -16.42
CA ALA A 210 3.58 -7.68 -16.10
C ALA A 210 4.03 -8.54 -14.92
N VAL A 211 5.32 -8.90 -14.93
CA VAL A 211 5.94 -9.63 -13.83
C VAL A 211 6.97 -8.73 -13.16
N PHE A 212 6.84 -8.59 -11.85
CA PHE A 212 7.76 -7.80 -11.05
C PHE A 212 8.41 -8.64 -9.96
N HIS A 213 9.60 -8.23 -9.56
CA HIS A 213 10.34 -8.82 -8.46
C HIS A 213 10.89 -7.77 -7.52
N ILE A 214 10.96 -8.12 -6.26
CA ILE A 214 11.78 -7.42 -5.28
C ILE A 214 13.01 -8.28 -5.00
N HIS A 215 14.18 -7.63 -5.07
CA HIS A 215 15.44 -8.21 -4.65
C HIS A 215 16.03 -7.38 -3.53
N PHE A 216 16.84 -8.01 -2.69
CA PHE A 216 17.57 -7.31 -1.64
C PHE A 216 19.05 -7.68 -1.66
N LYS A 217 19.92 -6.73 -1.28
CA LYS A 217 21.33 -6.95 -1.11
C LYS A 217 21.82 -6.28 0.16
N ARG A 218 22.17 -7.05 1.17
CA ARG A 218 22.81 -6.51 2.38
C ARG A 218 24.28 -6.20 2.11
N ASN A 219 24.83 -5.18 2.79
CA ASN A 219 26.23 -4.79 2.66
C ASN A 219 27.15 -5.98 2.94
N GLY A 220 28.04 -6.30 1.97
CA GLY A 220 28.97 -7.41 2.05
C GLY A 220 28.39 -8.79 1.70
N GLU A 221 27.14 -8.87 1.27
CA GLU A 221 26.49 -10.12 0.84
C GLU A 221 26.15 -10.10 -0.64
N GLU A 222 25.81 -11.27 -1.18
CA GLU A 222 25.28 -11.39 -2.54
C GLU A 222 23.82 -10.94 -2.60
N LYS A 223 23.40 -10.47 -3.77
CA LYS A 223 22.02 -10.10 -4.04
C LYS A 223 21.11 -11.33 -3.90
N GLN A 224 20.09 -11.24 -3.05
CA GLN A 224 19.03 -12.22 -2.92
C GLN A 224 17.97 -11.88 -3.96
N GLU A 225 17.89 -12.69 -5.01
CA GLU A 225 16.97 -12.44 -6.11
C GLU A 225 15.58 -13.02 -5.87
N LYS A 226 14.56 -12.36 -6.43
CA LYS A 226 13.15 -12.81 -6.45
C LYS A 226 12.62 -13.14 -5.05
N VAL A 227 12.98 -12.31 -4.06
CA VAL A 227 12.50 -12.45 -2.68
C VAL A 227 10.99 -12.31 -2.61
N PHE A 228 10.44 -11.39 -3.42
CA PHE A 228 9.02 -11.32 -3.72
C PHE A 228 8.82 -11.31 -5.23
N THR A 229 7.73 -11.91 -5.69
CA THR A 229 7.35 -11.97 -7.10
C THR A 229 5.89 -11.62 -7.24
N TYR A 230 5.59 -10.74 -8.17
CA TYR A 230 4.26 -10.26 -8.48
C TYR A 230 3.95 -10.55 -9.94
N ASP A 231 2.88 -11.28 -10.20
CA ASP A 231 2.34 -11.55 -11.53
C ASP A 231 1.01 -10.82 -11.65
N TRP A 232 1.07 -9.59 -12.15
CA TRP A 232 0.00 -8.62 -12.13
C TRP A 232 -0.59 -8.34 -13.51
N ARG A 233 -1.82 -7.83 -13.54
CA ARG A 233 -2.32 -7.00 -14.62
C ARG A 233 -2.25 -5.55 -14.18
N LEU A 234 -1.56 -4.71 -14.96
CA LEU A 234 -1.55 -3.28 -14.74
C LEU A 234 -2.89 -2.68 -15.22
N TRP A 235 -3.60 -2.05 -14.30
CA TRP A 235 -4.86 -1.39 -14.57
C TRP A 235 -4.61 0.11 -14.72
N THR A 236 -5.22 0.72 -15.74
CA THR A 236 -5.14 2.18 -15.92
C THR A 236 -6.13 2.92 -15.02
N ILE A 237 -5.85 4.20 -14.69
CA ILE A 237 -6.77 5.04 -13.92
C ILE A 237 -8.18 5.07 -14.54
N PRO A 238 -8.38 5.24 -15.86
CA PRO A 238 -9.71 5.17 -16.47
C PRO A 238 -10.42 3.83 -16.21
N GLU A 239 -9.75 2.69 -16.40
CA GLU A 239 -10.35 1.37 -16.15
C GLU A 239 -10.77 1.20 -14.70
N LEU A 240 -9.93 1.64 -13.74
CA LEU A 240 -10.23 1.58 -12.31
C LEU A 240 -11.41 2.47 -11.94
N ARG A 241 -11.45 3.73 -12.43
CA ARG A 241 -12.56 4.64 -12.17
C ARG A 241 -13.88 4.07 -12.70
N GLU A 242 -13.89 3.58 -13.95
CA GLU A 242 -15.08 2.97 -14.54
C GLU A 242 -15.50 1.72 -13.77
N ALA A 243 -14.56 0.84 -13.38
CA ALA A 243 -14.88 -0.37 -12.61
C ALA A 243 -15.44 -0.04 -11.22
N LEU A 244 -14.92 0.98 -10.55
CA LEU A 244 -15.43 1.45 -9.24
C LEU A 244 -16.85 2.01 -9.37
N LEU A 245 -17.12 2.84 -10.40
CA LEU A 245 -18.45 3.36 -10.68
C LEU A 245 -19.43 2.23 -11.05
N ASP A 246 -19.02 1.26 -11.87
CA ASP A 246 -19.81 0.06 -12.22
C ASP A 246 -20.05 -0.87 -11.01
N ALA A 247 -19.19 -0.81 -10.01
CA ALA A 247 -19.40 -1.52 -8.73
C ALA A 247 -20.47 -0.85 -7.88
N GLY A 248 -20.78 0.45 -8.13
CA GLY A 248 -21.81 1.20 -7.46
C GLY A 248 -21.30 2.31 -6.53
N PHE A 249 -20.00 2.63 -6.54
CA PHE A 249 -19.48 3.81 -5.85
C PHE A 249 -20.06 5.08 -6.46
N GLY A 250 -20.41 6.06 -5.61
CA GLY A 250 -21.06 7.29 -6.06
C GLY A 250 -20.09 8.29 -6.69
N LYS A 251 -18.83 8.29 -6.26
CA LYS A 251 -17.78 9.19 -6.74
C LYS A 251 -16.40 8.55 -6.62
N VAL A 252 -15.49 8.87 -7.52
CA VAL A 252 -14.08 8.47 -7.49
C VAL A 252 -13.21 9.70 -7.72
N ASN A 253 -12.46 10.11 -6.72
CA ASN A 253 -11.45 11.14 -6.81
C ASN A 253 -10.09 10.52 -7.12
N VAL A 254 -9.26 11.22 -7.89
CA VAL A 254 -7.88 10.85 -8.14
C VAL A 254 -6.99 11.86 -7.44
N TYR A 255 -6.08 11.36 -6.60
CA TYR A 255 -5.06 12.15 -5.94
C TYR A 255 -3.74 11.98 -6.67
N TRP A 256 -3.09 13.08 -6.96
CA TRP A 256 -1.84 13.15 -7.70
C TRP A 256 -0.79 13.84 -6.86
N GLU A 257 0.44 13.35 -6.89
CA GLU A 257 1.55 13.94 -6.19
C GLU A 257 1.97 15.27 -6.83
N GLY A 258 2.20 16.29 -6.00
CA GLY A 258 2.77 17.55 -6.44
C GLY A 258 4.21 17.40 -6.94
N THR A 259 4.73 18.45 -7.59
CA THR A 259 6.09 18.46 -8.16
C THR A 259 6.90 19.61 -7.59
N THR A 260 8.10 19.31 -7.06
CA THR A 260 9.06 20.32 -6.63
C THR A 260 9.63 21.10 -7.83
N PRO A 261 10.24 22.28 -7.63
CA PRO A 261 10.90 23.03 -8.71
C PRO A 261 11.99 22.23 -9.45
N GLU A 262 12.59 21.25 -8.80
CA GLU A 262 13.63 20.35 -9.36
C GLU A 262 13.02 19.21 -10.16
N GLY A 263 11.69 19.08 -10.20
CA GLY A 263 10.96 18.07 -10.98
C GLY A 263 10.80 16.72 -10.25
N LYS A 264 10.97 16.70 -8.92
CA LYS A 264 10.74 15.53 -8.08
C LYS A 264 9.35 15.58 -7.46
N GLY A 265 8.84 14.45 -6.97
CA GLY A 265 7.67 14.41 -6.12
C GLY A 265 7.89 15.23 -4.85
N ASP A 266 6.84 15.89 -4.34
CA ASP A 266 6.90 16.67 -3.10
C ASP A 266 6.27 15.91 -1.91
N GLY A 267 5.80 14.69 -2.14
CA GLY A 267 5.15 13.86 -1.14
C GLY A 267 3.72 14.29 -0.80
N LEU A 268 3.19 15.34 -1.43
CA LEU A 268 1.85 15.86 -1.17
C LEU A 268 0.87 15.44 -2.26
N TYR A 269 -0.10 14.64 -1.89
CA TYR A 269 -1.15 14.19 -2.79
C TYR A 269 -2.40 15.05 -2.66
N VAL A 270 -2.83 15.62 -3.78
CA VAL A 270 -4.02 16.47 -3.85
C VAL A 270 -5.00 15.95 -4.90
N PRO A 271 -6.32 16.16 -4.72
CA PRO A 271 -7.30 15.75 -5.72
C PRO A 271 -7.13 16.57 -6.99
N VAL A 272 -7.12 15.88 -8.16
CA VAL A 272 -6.92 16.51 -9.47
C VAL A 272 -7.92 16.00 -10.49
N GLU A 273 -8.23 16.85 -11.49
CA GLU A 273 -8.99 16.45 -12.69
C GLU A 273 -8.09 16.12 -13.90
N LYS A 274 -6.81 16.47 -13.82
CA LYS A 274 -5.82 16.23 -14.86
C LYS A 274 -4.47 15.92 -14.24
N GLY A 275 -3.90 14.78 -14.64
CA GLY A 275 -2.51 14.40 -14.28
C GLY A 275 -1.49 15.10 -15.17
N GLU A 276 -0.23 15.03 -14.74
CA GLU A 276 0.93 15.49 -15.49
C GLU A 276 1.55 14.37 -16.32
N GLU A 277 2.18 14.71 -17.44
CA GLU A 277 2.93 13.77 -18.26
C GLU A 277 4.27 13.45 -17.57
N CYS A 278 4.46 12.19 -17.15
CA CYS A 278 5.64 11.71 -16.44
C CYS A 278 6.05 10.33 -16.95
N GLU A 279 7.35 10.00 -16.84
CA GLU A 279 7.87 8.67 -17.19
C GLU A 279 7.43 7.60 -16.18
N SER A 280 7.24 7.98 -14.92
CA SER A 280 6.78 7.12 -13.82
C SER A 280 5.96 7.96 -12.84
N TRP A 281 4.86 7.41 -12.33
CA TRP A 281 4.00 8.07 -11.35
C TRP A 281 3.21 7.05 -10.52
N ILE A 282 2.87 7.46 -9.31
CA ILE A 282 1.86 6.81 -8.48
C ILE A 282 0.73 7.81 -8.26
N ALA A 283 -0.50 7.33 -8.36
CA ALA A 283 -1.69 8.09 -8.02
C ALA A 283 -2.54 7.28 -7.03
N HIS A 284 -3.35 7.95 -6.22
CA HIS A 284 -4.30 7.27 -5.34
C HIS A 284 -5.72 7.54 -5.80
N LEU A 285 -6.55 6.50 -5.83
CA LEU A 285 -7.97 6.62 -6.11
C LEU A 285 -8.74 6.48 -4.80
N VAL A 286 -9.66 7.40 -4.56
CA VAL A 286 -10.55 7.40 -3.40
C VAL A 286 -11.97 7.31 -3.88
N ALA A 287 -12.61 6.16 -3.61
CA ALA A 287 -13.97 5.87 -4.00
C ALA A 287 -14.93 6.04 -2.80
N LEU A 288 -16.00 6.79 -3.02
CA LEU A 288 -16.98 7.18 -2.01
C LEU A 288 -18.26 6.36 -2.17
N LYS A 289 -18.75 5.86 -1.03
CA LYS A 289 -20.04 5.18 -0.98
C LYS A 289 -21.18 6.16 -1.16
#